data_0251ba5aafa9945d874df1eb7eca904c
#
_entry.id   0251ba5aafa9945d874df1eb7eca904c
#
_cell.length_a   1.000
_cell.length_b   1.000
_cell.length_c   1.000
_cell.angle_alpha   90.00
_cell.angle_beta   90.00
_cell.angle_gamma   90.00
#
_symmetry.space_group_name_H-M   'P 1'
#
loop_
_entity.id
_entity.type
_entity.pdbx_description
1 polymer ?
#
loop_
_entity_poly.entity_id
_entity_poly.type
_entity_poly.pdbx_seq_one_letter_code
_entity_poly.pdbx_strand_id
1 'polypeptide(L)'
;MDLATLVGLLGAFGIIFTAMLLGGSVLLFVNVPSLLIVVVGTVFAVLIKFPMGHFLGAFKIAMKAFFNKAEDASKLIEEGVELANIARKEGVLGLEGQDIKNAFLKRGIQLCVDGHEPEFVRSMLDKDINLTIERHERGRAIFKAIGDT
;
A
#
# COMPACT_ATOMS: atom_id res chain seq x y z
N MET A 1 -12.51 10.86 3.97
CA MET A 1 -12.00 11.33 5.27
C MET A 1 -13.21 11.74 6.09
N ASP A 2 -13.27 11.29 7.33
CA ASP A 2 -14.39 11.62 8.22
C ASP A 2 -14.28 13.09 8.64
N LEU A 3 -15.41 13.80 8.68
CA LEU A 3 -15.48 15.23 9.05
C LEU A 3 -14.86 15.48 10.42
N ALA A 4 -15.06 14.55 11.35
CA ALA A 4 -14.48 14.60 12.68
C ALA A 4 -12.94 14.58 12.66
N THR A 5 -12.35 13.76 11.80
CA THR A 5 -10.89 13.69 11.63
C THR A 5 -10.32 15.00 11.07
N LEU A 6 -11.02 15.60 10.09
CA LEU A 6 -10.60 16.87 9.50
C LEU A 6 -10.64 18.01 10.53
N VAL A 7 -11.74 18.11 11.28
CA VAL A 7 -11.92 19.12 12.32
C VAL A 7 -10.92 18.93 13.46
N GLY A 8 -10.70 17.68 13.89
CA GLY A 8 -9.71 17.36 14.92
C GLY A 8 -8.29 17.72 14.51
N LEU A 9 -7.90 17.41 13.27
CA LEU A 9 -6.58 17.72 12.75
C LEU A 9 -6.35 19.24 12.64
N LEU A 10 -7.30 19.95 12.02
CA LEU A 10 -7.21 21.41 11.88
C LEU A 10 -7.26 22.12 13.25
N GLY A 11 -8.08 21.63 14.17
CA GLY A 11 -8.16 22.16 15.54
C GLY A 11 -6.85 21.97 16.32
N ALA A 12 -6.25 20.77 16.26
CA ALA A 12 -5.00 20.47 16.91
C ALA A 12 -3.86 21.36 16.39
N PHE A 13 -3.69 21.46 15.06
CA PHE A 13 -2.70 22.35 14.47
C PHE A 13 -2.97 23.82 14.79
N GLY A 14 -4.23 24.26 14.74
CA GLY A 14 -4.62 25.63 15.08
C GLY A 14 -4.24 26.01 16.51
N ILE A 15 -4.51 25.14 17.48
CA ILE A 15 -4.15 25.36 18.89
C ILE A 15 -2.63 25.42 19.07
N ILE A 16 -1.88 24.51 18.44
CA ILE A 16 -0.41 24.49 18.51
C ILE A 16 0.17 25.77 17.93
N PHE A 17 -0.28 26.19 16.75
CA PHE A 17 0.20 27.45 16.11
C PHE A 17 -0.15 28.66 16.96
N THR A 18 -1.36 28.74 17.51
CA THR A 18 -1.77 29.83 18.37
C THR A 18 -0.92 29.90 19.64
N ALA A 19 -0.65 28.77 20.27
CA ALA A 19 0.23 28.70 21.45
C ALA A 19 1.65 29.14 21.13
N MET A 20 2.20 28.77 19.96
CA MET A 20 3.52 29.24 19.51
C MET A 20 3.57 30.75 19.30
N LEU A 21 2.54 31.34 18.69
CA LEU A 21 2.46 32.80 18.48
C LEU A 21 2.33 33.57 19.79
N LEU A 22 1.55 33.09 20.74
CA LEU A 22 1.40 33.69 22.06
C LEU A 22 2.69 33.56 22.90
N GLY A 23 3.50 32.53 22.66
CA GLY A 23 4.79 32.32 23.34
C GLY A 23 5.95 33.22 22.85
N GLY A 24 5.70 34.10 21.87
CA GLY A 24 6.61 35.15 21.39
C GLY A 24 7.11 34.94 19.98
N SER A 25 7.94 33.97 19.68
CA SER A 25 8.47 33.74 18.33
C SER A 25 8.46 32.26 17.96
N VAL A 26 7.88 31.93 16.82
CA VAL A 26 7.87 30.57 16.27
C VAL A 26 9.31 30.03 16.09
N LEU A 27 10.28 30.92 15.84
CA LEU A 27 11.70 30.56 15.71
C LEU A 27 12.32 30.02 17.00
N LEU A 28 11.78 30.36 18.18
CA LEU A 28 12.25 29.81 19.46
C LEU A 28 11.89 28.32 19.62
N PHE A 29 10.86 27.86 18.92
CA PHE A 29 10.43 26.46 18.94
C PHE A 29 11.18 25.60 17.90
N VAL A 30 11.88 26.24 16.93
CA VAL A 30 12.69 25.54 15.93
C VAL A 30 14.10 25.37 16.47
N ASN A 31 14.35 24.29 17.16
CA ASN A 31 15.67 23.93 17.66
C ASN A 31 16.31 22.88 16.74
N VAL A 32 17.32 23.29 15.96
CA VAL A 32 17.99 22.42 15.00
C VAL A 32 18.60 21.17 15.63
N PRO A 33 19.30 21.22 16.80
CA PRO A 33 19.77 20.04 17.50
C PRO A 33 18.65 19.06 17.87
N SER A 34 17.52 19.55 18.40
CA SER A 34 16.39 18.70 18.76
C SER A 34 15.75 18.04 17.55
N LEU A 35 15.62 18.78 16.44
CA LEU A 35 15.10 18.26 15.19
C LEU A 35 16.00 17.15 14.60
N LEU A 36 17.31 17.33 14.67
CA LEU A 36 18.28 16.31 14.26
C LEU A 36 18.18 15.06 15.13
N ILE A 37 18.10 15.22 16.46
CA ILE A 37 17.97 14.08 17.37
C ILE A 37 16.68 13.29 17.08
N VAL A 38 15.55 13.97 16.91
CA VAL A 38 14.28 13.30 16.64
C VAL A 38 14.29 12.64 15.27
N VAL A 39 14.57 13.38 14.20
CA VAL A 39 14.46 12.83 12.84
C VAL A 39 15.53 11.78 12.56
N VAL A 40 16.79 12.11 12.83
CA VAL A 40 17.91 11.20 12.55
C VAL A 40 17.91 10.04 13.56
N GLY A 41 17.60 10.31 14.81
CA GLY A 41 17.48 9.28 15.86
C GLY A 41 16.38 8.27 15.52
N THR A 42 15.21 8.70 15.10
CA THR A 42 14.13 7.82 14.64
C THR A 42 14.56 6.98 13.45
N VAL A 43 15.21 7.57 12.46
CA VAL A 43 15.72 6.83 11.29
C VAL A 43 16.70 5.75 11.74
N PHE A 44 17.66 6.05 12.59
CA PHE A 44 18.63 5.06 13.08
C PHE A 44 17.96 3.99 13.95
N ALA A 45 17.02 4.33 14.82
CA ALA A 45 16.28 3.37 15.62
C ALA A 45 15.51 2.36 14.75
N VAL A 46 14.90 2.83 13.67
CA VAL A 46 14.19 1.96 12.71
C VAL A 46 15.17 1.10 11.90
N LEU A 47 16.33 1.64 11.51
CA LEU A 47 17.36 0.88 10.79
C LEU A 47 18.01 -0.22 11.64
N ILE A 48 18.07 -0.05 12.95
CA ILE A 48 18.50 -1.12 13.87
C ILE A 48 17.51 -2.29 13.85
N LYS A 49 16.22 -1.98 13.75
CA LYS A 49 15.14 -2.98 13.80
C LYS A 49 14.89 -3.66 12.45
N PHE A 50 15.10 -2.95 11.35
CA PHE A 50 14.79 -3.45 10.01
C PHE A 50 15.97 -3.30 9.05
N PRO A 51 16.25 -4.34 8.20
CA PRO A 51 17.28 -4.24 7.17
C PRO A 51 17.01 -3.09 6.19
N MET A 52 18.07 -2.43 5.74
CA MET A 52 18.03 -1.26 4.83
C MET A 52 17.15 -1.47 3.59
N GLY A 53 17.19 -2.66 3.01
CA GLY A 53 16.36 -3.00 1.84
C GLY A 53 14.86 -2.97 2.11
N HIS A 54 14.43 -3.36 3.29
CA HIS A 54 13.03 -3.30 3.71
C HIS A 54 12.59 -1.86 4.00
N PHE A 55 13.46 -1.06 4.61
CA PHE A 55 13.19 0.36 4.88
C PHE A 55 12.96 1.15 3.59
N LEU A 56 13.85 1.03 2.60
CA LEU A 56 13.69 1.67 1.30
C LEU A 56 12.48 1.14 0.53
N GLY A 57 12.18 -0.17 0.65
CA GLY A 57 10.99 -0.78 0.07
C GLY A 57 9.69 -0.22 0.65
N ALA A 58 9.62 0.00 1.97
CA ALA A 58 8.47 0.58 2.63
C ALA A 58 8.18 2.01 2.15
N PHE A 59 9.22 2.82 1.92
CA PHE A 59 9.08 4.18 1.37
C PHE A 59 8.47 4.16 -0.04
N LYS A 60 8.91 3.22 -0.90
CA LYS A 60 8.32 3.02 -2.23
C LYS A 60 6.84 2.63 -2.15
N ILE A 61 6.48 1.75 -1.21
CA ILE A 61 5.08 1.32 -1.01
C ILE A 61 4.23 2.50 -0.53
N ALA A 62 4.73 3.32 0.41
CA ALA A 62 4.03 4.50 0.88
C ALA A 62 3.78 5.51 -0.25
N MET A 63 4.81 5.84 -1.03
CA MET A 63 4.64 6.72 -2.18
C MET A 63 3.60 6.17 -3.18
N LYS A 64 3.63 4.87 -3.43
CA LYS A 64 2.65 4.22 -4.30
C LYS A 64 1.22 4.29 -3.73
N ALA A 65 1.05 4.19 -2.41
CA ALA A 65 -0.26 4.32 -1.75
C ALA A 65 -0.84 5.74 -1.86
N PHE A 66 0.01 6.77 -1.90
CA PHE A 66 -0.43 8.16 -2.09
C PHE A 66 -0.83 8.47 -3.54
N PHE A 67 -0.15 7.88 -4.51
CA PHE A 67 -0.34 8.22 -5.93
C PHE A 67 -1.18 7.20 -6.72
N ASN A 68 -1.34 5.97 -6.25
CA ASN A 68 -2.17 4.99 -6.94
C ASN A 68 -3.61 5.03 -6.38
N LYS A 69 -4.56 5.22 -7.28
CA LYS A 69 -5.96 4.92 -7.03
C LYS A 69 -6.10 3.40 -6.85
N ALA A 70 -6.70 2.98 -5.75
CA ALA A 70 -7.08 1.58 -5.59
C ALA A 70 -8.01 1.19 -6.76
N GLU A 71 -7.68 0.10 -7.44
CA GLU A 71 -8.60 -0.47 -8.43
C GLU A 71 -9.90 -0.84 -7.74
N ASP A 72 -11.02 -0.50 -8.37
CA ASP A 72 -12.34 -0.79 -7.84
C ASP A 72 -12.57 -2.30 -7.91
N ALA A 73 -12.76 -2.91 -6.74
CA ALA A 73 -13.00 -4.35 -6.63
C ALA A 73 -14.24 -4.79 -7.45
N SER A 74 -15.23 -3.92 -7.57
CA SER A 74 -16.43 -4.19 -8.38
C SER A 74 -16.09 -4.38 -9.86
N LYS A 75 -15.22 -3.54 -10.40
CA LYS A 75 -14.76 -3.65 -11.80
C LYS A 75 -13.95 -4.92 -12.06
N LEU A 76 -13.13 -5.33 -11.10
CA LEU A 76 -12.39 -6.59 -11.18
C LEU A 76 -13.33 -7.81 -11.19
N ILE A 77 -14.39 -7.77 -10.42
CA ILE A 77 -15.41 -8.82 -10.39
C ILE A 77 -16.16 -8.87 -11.73
N GLU A 78 -16.57 -7.71 -12.25
CA GLU A 78 -17.23 -7.61 -13.56
C GLU A 78 -16.33 -8.16 -14.69
N GLU A 79 -15.07 -7.77 -14.73
CA GLU A 79 -14.08 -8.28 -15.69
C GLU A 79 -13.90 -9.82 -15.56
N GLY A 80 -13.84 -10.32 -14.33
CA GLY A 80 -13.78 -11.75 -14.06
C GLY A 80 -15.01 -12.52 -14.53
N VAL A 81 -16.22 -11.96 -14.35
CA VAL A 81 -17.47 -12.55 -14.83
C VAL A 81 -17.52 -12.56 -16.37
N GLU A 82 -17.06 -11.50 -17.01
CA GLU A 82 -17.00 -11.42 -18.48
C GLU A 82 -16.04 -12.49 -19.05
N LEU A 83 -14.85 -12.61 -18.48
CA LEU A 83 -13.89 -13.63 -18.87
C LEU A 83 -14.42 -15.07 -18.65
N ALA A 84 -15.14 -15.30 -17.55
CA ALA A 84 -15.80 -16.58 -17.30
C ALA A 84 -16.88 -16.90 -18.35
N ASN A 85 -17.61 -15.91 -18.82
CA ASN A 85 -18.60 -16.08 -19.89
C ASN A 85 -17.97 -16.40 -21.23
N ILE A 86 -16.83 -15.77 -21.56
CA ILE A 86 -16.04 -16.09 -22.77
C ILE A 86 -15.55 -17.54 -22.70
N ALA A 87 -14.96 -17.93 -21.57
CA ALA A 87 -14.47 -19.29 -21.36
C ALA A 87 -15.59 -20.36 -21.50
N ARG A 88 -16.82 -20.03 -21.08
CA ARG A 88 -17.98 -20.93 -21.26
C ARG A 88 -18.40 -21.10 -22.71
N LYS A 89 -18.33 -20.05 -23.51
CA LYS A 89 -18.81 -20.03 -24.90
C LYS A 89 -17.78 -20.56 -25.88
N GLU A 90 -16.54 -20.17 -25.70
CA GLU A 90 -15.44 -20.35 -26.67
C GLU A 90 -14.36 -21.32 -26.14
N GLY A 91 -14.54 -21.81 -24.91
CA GLY A 91 -13.52 -22.59 -24.22
C GLY A 91 -12.41 -21.71 -23.61
N VAL A 92 -11.50 -22.34 -22.90
CA VAL A 92 -10.38 -21.65 -22.21
C VAL A 92 -9.45 -20.96 -23.22
N LEU A 93 -9.32 -21.51 -24.42
CA LEU A 93 -8.51 -20.91 -25.51
C LEU A 93 -9.09 -19.58 -26.01
N GLY A 94 -10.40 -19.33 -25.86
CA GLY A 94 -11.02 -18.04 -26.19
C GLY A 94 -10.56 -16.89 -25.30
N LEU A 95 -9.87 -17.19 -24.20
CA LEU A 95 -9.25 -16.20 -23.31
C LEU A 95 -7.87 -15.74 -23.81
N GLU A 96 -7.29 -16.46 -24.77
CA GLU A 96 -6.01 -16.13 -25.37
C GLU A 96 -6.14 -14.83 -26.19
N GLY A 97 -5.28 -13.85 -25.89
CA GLY A 97 -5.30 -12.55 -26.58
C GLY A 97 -6.28 -11.52 -26.00
N GLN A 98 -7.04 -11.81 -24.96
CA GLN A 98 -7.86 -10.82 -24.28
C GLN A 98 -6.99 -9.74 -23.62
N ASP A 99 -7.39 -8.47 -23.76
CA ASP A 99 -6.67 -7.32 -23.15
C ASP A 99 -7.01 -7.19 -21.66
N ILE A 100 -6.35 -8.01 -20.84
CA ILE A 100 -6.55 -8.04 -19.40
C ILE A 100 -5.58 -7.06 -18.75
N LYS A 101 -6.12 -5.96 -18.18
CA LYS A 101 -5.33 -4.90 -17.57
C LYS A 101 -4.78 -5.27 -16.19
N ASN A 102 -5.56 -6.02 -15.42
CA ASN A 102 -5.16 -6.44 -14.10
C ASN A 102 -4.15 -7.59 -14.15
N ALA A 103 -2.95 -7.37 -13.58
CA ALA A 103 -1.85 -8.33 -13.64
C ALA A 103 -2.15 -9.66 -12.93
N PHE A 104 -2.96 -9.63 -11.87
CA PHE A 104 -3.36 -10.83 -11.13
C PHE A 104 -4.32 -11.69 -11.96
N LEU A 105 -5.37 -11.08 -12.53
CA LEU A 105 -6.29 -11.78 -13.44
C LEU A 105 -5.55 -12.32 -14.67
N LYS A 106 -4.71 -11.50 -15.29
CA LYS A 106 -3.92 -11.91 -16.44
C LYS A 106 -3.08 -13.16 -16.15
N ARG A 107 -2.43 -13.20 -15.00
CA ARG A 107 -1.63 -14.37 -14.59
C ARG A 107 -2.49 -15.61 -14.37
N GLY A 108 -3.65 -15.47 -13.71
CA GLY A 108 -4.59 -16.57 -13.51
C GLY A 108 -5.11 -17.13 -14.82
N ILE A 109 -5.51 -16.26 -15.74
CA ILE A 109 -5.99 -16.64 -17.09
C ILE A 109 -4.89 -17.34 -17.88
N GLN A 110 -3.65 -16.83 -17.84
CA GLN A 110 -2.53 -17.46 -18.53
C GLN A 110 -2.31 -18.91 -18.06
N LEU A 111 -2.35 -19.14 -16.74
CA LEU A 111 -2.22 -20.49 -16.19
C LEU A 111 -3.35 -21.41 -16.65
N CYS A 112 -4.58 -20.88 -16.80
CA CYS A 112 -5.72 -21.66 -17.33
C CYS A 112 -5.52 -21.99 -18.81
N VAL A 113 -5.06 -21.04 -19.63
CA VAL A 113 -4.80 -21.22 -21.06
C VAL A 113 -3.64 -22.21 -21.28
N ASP A 114 -2.62 -22.18 -20.43
CA ASP A 114 -1.49 -23.12 -20.44
C ASP A 114 -1.90 -24.55 -20.03
N GLY A 115 -3.18 -24.77 -19.68
CA GLY A 115 -3.73 -26.10 -19.40
C GLY A 115 -3.41 -26.66 -18.02
N HIS A 116 -3.04 -25.79 -17.06
CA HIS A 116 -2.82 -26.21 -15.68
C HIS A 116 -4.13 -26.63 -14.99
N GLU A 117 -4.04 -27.59 -14.09
CA GLU A 117 -5.19 -28.05 -13.31
C GLU A 117 -5.75 -26.92 -12.43
N PRO A 118 -7.09 -26.85 -12.25
CA PRO A 118 -7.73 -25.79 -11.47
C PRO A 118 -7.20 -25.63 -10.03
N GLU A 119 -6.85 -26.74 -9.38
CA GLU A 119 -6.27 -26.75 -8.03
C GLU A 119 -4.88 -26.11 -8.02
N PHE A 120 -4.06 -26.38 -9.03
CA PHE A 120 -2.75 -25.75 -9.18
C PHE A 120 -2.88 -24.24 -9.41
N VAL A 121 -3.77 -23.82 -10.31
CA VAL A 121 -4.03 -22.40 -10.59
C VAL A 121 -4.44 -21.68 -9.30
N ARG A 122 -5.39 -22.27 -8.55
CA ARG A 122 -5.86 -21.72 -7.28
C ARG A 122 -4.72 -21.59 -6.27
N SER A 123 -3.92 -22.64 -6.09
CA SER A 123 -2.80 -22.63 -5.14
C SER A 123 -1.74 -21.57 -5.48
N MET A 124 -1.47 -21.34 -6.77
CA MET A 124 -0.55 -20.31 -7.23
C MET A 124 -1.09 -18.91 -6.99
N LEU A 125 -2.37 -18.68 -7.26
CA LEU A 125 -3.02 -17.40 -7.01
C LEU A 125 -3.12 -17.09 -5.51
N ASP A 126 -3.45 -18.08 -4.68
CA ASP A 126 -3.44 -17.93 -3.21
C ASP A 126 -2.03 -17.58 -2.69
N LYS A 127 -1.01 -18.21 -3.24
CA LYS A 127 0.37 -17.88 -2.92
C LYS A 127 0.75 -16.44 -3.29
N ASP A 128 0.34 -15.97 -4.46
CA ASP A 128 0.58 -14.59 -4.89
C ASP A 128 -0.14 -13.57 -4.00
N ILE A 129 -1.37 -13.88 -3.57
CA ILE A 129 -2.13 -13.07 -2.61
C ILE A 129 -1.36 -13.00 -1.29
N ASN A 130 -0.97 -14.14 -0.72
CA ASN A 130 -0.28 -14.20 0.56
C ASN A 130 1.06 -13.46 0.52
N LEU A 131 1.85 -13.60 -0.53
CA LEU A 131 3.11 -12.85 -0.72
C LEU A 131 2.86 -11.34 -0.82
N THR A 132 1.75 -10.93 -1.40
CA THR A 132 1.38 -9.51 -1.50
C THR A 132 0.96 -8.97 -0.14
N ILE A 133 0.14 -9.71 0.61
CA ILE A 133 -0.26 -9.37 1.98
C ILE A 133 0.98 -9.25 2.87
N GLU A 134 1.86 -10.25 2.87
CA GLU A 134 3.08 -10.25 3.68
C GLU A 134 3.99 -9.05 3.38
N ARG A 135 4.11 -8.67 2.10
CA ARG A 135 4.88 -7.49 1.70
C ARG A 135 4.25 -6.19 2.23
N HIS A 136 2.92 -6.08 2.21
CA HIS A 136 2.21 -4.92 2.75
C HIS A 136 2.27 -4.88 4.28
N GLU A 137 2.18 -6.02 4.96
CA GLU A 137 2.31 -6.11 6.42
C GLU A 137 3.71 -5.70 6.89
N ARG A 138 4.76 -6.13 6.19
CA ARG A 138 6.13 -5.68 6.47
C ARG A 138 6.27 -4.16 6.31
N GLY A 139 5.69 -3.59 5.26
CA GLY A 139 5.65 -2.13 5.08
C GLY A 139 4.93 -1.43 6.23
N ARG A 140 3.76 -1.94 6.62
CA ARG A 140 2.98 -1.41 7.76
C ARG A 140 3.78 -1.48 9.07
N ALA A 141 4.48 -2.58 9.34
CA ALA A 141 5.29 -2.75 10.54
C ALA A 141 6.41 -1.70 10.65
N ILE A 142 7.02 -1.30 9.53
CA ILE A 142 8.04 -0.26 9.49
C ILE A 142 7.44 1.10 9.83
N PHE A 143 6.30 1.47 9.22
CA PHE A 143 5.61 2.73 9.53
C PHE A 143 5.10 2.77 10.98
N LYS A 144 4.61 1.64 11.49
CA LYS A 144 4.24 1.53 12.91
C LYS A 144 5.46 1.78 13.80
N ALA A 145 6.60 1.19 13.50
CA ALA A 145 7.83 1.39 14.28
C ALA A 145 8.31 2.85 14.25
N ILE A 146 8.12 3.57 13.14
CA ILE A 146 8.42 5.02 13.05
C ILE A 146 7.49 5.82 13.99
N GLY A 147 6.23 5.43 14.08
CA GLY A 147 5.26 6.11 14.94
C GLY A 147 5.38 5.76 16.42
N ASP A 148 5.95 4.61 16.75
CA ASP A 148 6.14 4.13 18.13
C ASP A 148 7.46 4.63 18.77
N THR A 149 8.34 5.30 18.00
CA THR A 149 9.63 5.86 18.44
C THR A 149 9.52 7.35 18.78
#